data_dd864d340449a86ed81fe8786acf58ae
#
_entry.id   dd864d340449a86ed81fe8786acf58ae
#
_cell.length_a   1.000
_cell.length_b   1.000
_cell.length_c   1.000
_cell.angle_alpha   90.00
_cell.angle_beta   90.00
_cell.angle_gamma   90.00
#
_symmetry.space_group_name_H-M   'P 1'
#
loop_
_entity.id
_entity.type
_entity.pdbx_description
1 polymer ?
#
loop_
_entity_poly.entity_id
_entity_poly.type
_entity_poly.pdbx_seq_one_letter_code
_entity_poly.pdbx_strand_id
1 'polypeptide(L)'
;MGRKQTSGLRKRGGIWHIEKQVLGQKLFESTGTGNLEKAQLMLARRIEEVRQATVYGVRKQWIFREAATRYLEENMHLATIANCALYLKQLDPYIGHLPLQQVHMGTLQPFINDRRKLGRKNKSINLALSIARRVLNLSARLWRDENGLTFLETAPLIQMLPLTDARKPYPLSWDEQNRLFRALPDHLSQMCLFKVNTGCREQEVCQLRWEWEIPVPELDTSVFLIPDKLVKNREDRLVILNRVAASVVNSLRGIHADYVFTYKGHSVTSINNSAWKRVRKAEGIPARVHDLKHTFGRRLRAAGVPLETRKILLGHRNGDITSHYSAPELEELIEAANRVCEGKSGKTPALVILKQRITSN
;
A
#
# COMPACT_ATOMS: atom_id res chain seq x y z
N MET A 1 -19.24 -19.45 66.05
CA MET A 1 -18.14 -19.70 65.12
C MET A 1 -18.14 -18.61 64.03
N GLY A 2 -17.29 -17.63 64.13
CA GLY A 2 -17.17 -16.54 63.14
C GLY A 2 -16.70 -17.11 61.78
N ARG A 3 -17.40 -16.80 60.69
CA ARG A 3 -16.98 -17.12 59.35
C ARG A 3 -15.59 -16.54 59.11
N LYS A 4 -14.58 -17.36 58.86
CA LYS A 4 -13.28 -16.91 58.40
C LYS A 4 -13.48 -16.14 57.09
N GLN A 5 -13.47 -14.83 57.18
CA GLN A 5 -13.48 -13.97 55.98
C GLN A 5 -12.15 -14.16 55.26
N THR A 6 -12.18 -14.77 54.10
CA THR A 6 -10.99 -14.91 53.25
C THR A 6 -10.68 -13.54 52.67
N SER A 7 -9.66 -12.89 53.24
CA SER A 7 -9.24 -11.53 52.83
C SER A 7 -8.96 -11.48 51.33
N GLY A 8 -9.80 -10.76 50.58
CA GLY A 8 -9.64 -10.55 49.13
C GLY A 8 -10.51 -11.46 48.25
N LEU A 9 -11.42 -12.26 48.81
CA LEU A 9 -12.40 -13.03 48.07
C LEU A 9 -13.84 -12.71 48.55
N ARG A 10 -14.74 -12.47 47.61
CA ARG A 10 -16.16 -12.19 47.90
C ARG A 10 -17.04 -13.09 47.05
N LYS A 11 -18.05 -13.76 47.66
CA LYS A 11 -18.99 -14.62 46.95
C LYS A 11 -20.17 -13.82 46.44
N ARG A 12 -20.45 -13.86 45.13
CA ARG A 12 -21.59 -13.21 44.46
C ARG A 12 -22.25 -14.24 43.50
N GLY A 13 -23.55 -14.42 43.59
CA GLY A 13 -24.28 -15.35 42.70
C GLY A 13 -23.72 -16.76 42.64
N GLY A 14 -23.22 -17.29 43.77
CA GLY A 14 -22.63 -18.63 43.80
C GLY A 14 -21.15 -18.71 43.40
N ILE A 15 -20.58 -17.70 42.76
CA ILE A 15 -19.21 -17.63 42.25
C ILE A 15 -18.35 -16.72 43.14
N TRP A 16 -17.07 -17.12 43.35
CA TRP A 16 -16.11 -16.29 44.07
C TRP A 16 -15.52 -15.23 43.12
N HIS A 17 -15.34 -14.02 43.67
CA HIS A 17 -14.70 -12.87 43.00
C HIS A 17 -13.51 -12.46 43.82
N ILE A 18 -12.40 -12.13 43.12
CA ILE A 18 -11.26 -11.47 43.71
C ILE A 18 -11.59 -9.99 43.88
N GLU A 19 -11.41 -9.46 45.08
CA GLU A 19 -11.59 -8.05 45.40
C GLU A 19 -10.50 -7.66 46.40
N LYS A 20 -9.31 -7.30 45.88
CA LYS A 20 -8.11 -7.01 46.68
C LYS A 20 -7.23 -5.95 46.04
N GLN A 21 -6.60 -5.15 46.84
CA GLN A 21 -5.55 -4.25 46.42
C GLN A 21 -4.18 -4.87 46.74
N VAL A 22 -3.28 -4.92 45.74
CA VAL A 22 -1.93 -5.47 45.83
C VAL A 22 -0.96 -4.47 45.22
N LEU A 23 0.01 -3.99 45.98
CA LEU A 23 1.03 -3.03 45.52
C LEU A 23 0.45 -1.83 44.74
N GLY A 24 -0.66 -1.28 45.22
CA GLY A 24 -1.35 -0.14 44.57
C GLY A 24 -2.35 -0.52 43.49
N GLN A 25 -2.29 -1.74 42.95
CA GLN A 25 -3.19 -2.23 41.90
C GLN A 25 -4.45 -2.85 42.51
N LYS A 26 -5.63 -2.51 41.99
CA LYS A 26 -6.90 -3.13 42.38
C LYS A 26 -7.15 -4.34 41.51
N LEU A 27 -7.26 -5.53 42.14
CA LEU A 27 -7.73 -6.75 41.52
C LEU A 27 -9.23 -6.86 41.74
N PHE A 28 -10.01 -6.86 40.66
CA PHE A 28 -11.45 -7.01 40.66
C PHE A 28 -11.87 -7.90 39.50
N GLU A 29 -11.94 -9.20 39.72
CA GLU A 29 -12.23 -10.19 38.68
C GLU A 29 -12.96 -11.40 39.21
N SER A 30 -13.73 -12.08 38.35
CA SER A 30 -14.41 -13.33 38.69
C SER A 30 -13.44 -14.49 38.62
N THR A 31 -13.51 -15.41 39.62
CA THR A 31 -12.73 -16.65 39.54
C THR A 31 -13.41 -17.73 38.69
N GLY A 32 -14.65 -17.49 38.23
CA GLY A 32 -15.43 -18.48 37.48
C GLY A 32 -15.78 -19.75 38.27
N THR A 33 -15.46 -19.80 39.57
CA THR A 33 -15.69 -21.01 40.41
C THR A 33 -16.44 -20.71 41.68
N GLY A 34 -17.34 -21.64 42.07
CA GLY A 34 -17.99 -21.65 43.38
C GLY A 34 -17.16 -22.33 44.48
N ASN A 35 -16.04 -23.02 44.14
CA ASN A 35 -15.18 -23.71 45.06
C ASN A 35 -14.16 -22.71 45.68
N LEU A 36 -14.13 -22.68 47.03
CA LEU A 36 -13.30 -21.72 47.77
C LEU A 36 -11.80 -22.01 47.60
N GLU A 37 -11.39 -23.26 47.64
CA GLU A 37 -9.98 -23.64 47.52
C GLU A 37 -9.41 -23.23 46.15
N LYS A 38 -10.17 -23.50 45.06
CA LYS A 38 -9.78 -23.07 43.72
C LYS A 38 -9.71 -21.54 43.61
N ALA A 39 -10.63 -20.81 44.23
CA ALA A 39 -10.62 -19.36 44.26
C ALA A 39 -9.43 -18.81 45.05
N GLN A 40 -9.05 -19.46 46.15
CA GLN A 40 -7.84 -19.10 46.93
C GLN A 40 -6.57 -19.30 46.13
N LEU A 41 -6.44 -20.41 45.41
CA LEU A 41 -5.30 -20.69 44.53
C LEU A 41 -5.20 -19.63 43.43
N MET A 42 -6.34 -19.24 42.81
CA MET A 42 -6.36 -18.18 41.80
C MET A 42 -5.96 -16.84 42.40
N LEU A 43 -6.47 -16.49 43.60
CA LEU A 43 -6.06 -15.26 44.28
C LEU A 43 -4.55 -15.23 44.59
N ALA A 44 -4.01 -16.32 45.11
CA ALA A 44 -2.59 -16.43 45.39
C ALA A 44 -1.72 -16.26 44.15
N ARG A 45 -2.14 -16.90 43.03
CA ARG A 45 -1.52 -16.76 41.73
C ARG A 45 -1.53 -15.32 41.24
N ARG A 46 -2.70 -14.65 41.31
CA ARG A 46 -2.86 -13.26 40.87
C ARG A 46 -2.01 -12.27 41.72
N ILE A 47 -1.92 -12.49 43.03
CA ILE A 47 -1.04 -11.70 43.91
C ILE A 47 0.41 -11.86 43.49
N GLU A 48 0.86 -13.09 43.23
CA GLU A 48 2.25 -13.36 42.80
C GLU A 48 2.53 -12.78 41.41
N GLU A 49 1.59 -12.88 40.45
CA GLU A 49 1.72 -12.25 39.11
C GLU A 49 1.91 -10.74 39.23
N VAL A 50 1.10 -10.03 40.06
CA VAL A 50 1.24 -8.59 40.28
C VAL A 50 2.59 -8.28 40.95
N ARG A 51 3.00 -9.09 41.93
CA ARG A 51 4.28 -8.92 42.59
C ARG A 51 5.46 -9.09 41.62
N GLN A 52 5.44 -10.15 40.81
CA GLN A 52 6.45 -10.42 39.79
C GLN A 52 6.53 -9.27 38.78
N ALA A 53 5.41 -8.76 38.33
CA ALA A 53 5.37 -7.65 37.41
C ALA A 53 5.86 -6.34 38.05
N THR A 54 5.35 -6.00 39.25
CA THR A 54 5.59 -4.69 39.87
C THR A 54 6.99 -4.58 40.51
N VAL A 55 7.47 -5.65 41.16
CA VAL A 55 8.73 -5.64 41.90
C VAL A 55 9.89 -6.09 41.01
N TYR A 56 9.68 -7.13 40.21
CA TYR A 56 10.72 -7.76 39.40
C TYR A 56 10.64 -7.45 37.92
N GLY A 57 9.61 -6.75 37.45
CA GLY A 57 9.45 -6.38 36.05
C GLY A 57 9.20 -7.58 35.13
N VAL A 58 8.72 -8.72 35.68
CA VAL A 58 8.41 -9.92 34.90
C VAL A 58 7.18 -9.70 34.06
N ARG A 59 7.35 -9.75 32.73
CA ARG A 59 6.27 -9.53 31.77
C ARG A 59 5.44 -10.80 31.55
N LYS A 60 4.13 -10.62 31.34
CA LYS A 60 3.26 -11.68 30.84
C LYS A 60 3.77 -12.13 29.46
N GLN A 61 3.79 -13.44 29.24
CA GLN A 61 4.13 -13.99 27.93
C GLN A 61 2.95 -13.83 26.97
N TRP A 62 3.19 -13.09 25.88
CA TRP A 62 2.27 -12.92 24.77
C TRP A 62 2.77 -13.69 23.57
N ILE A 63 1.90 -14.43 22.87
CA ILE A 63 2.26 -15.05 21.60
C ILE A 63 2.03 -14.08 20.43
N PHE A 64 2.75 -14.29 19.32
CA PHE A 64 2.68 -13.40 18.16
C PHE A 64 1.25 -13.29 17.60
N ARG A 65 0.47 -14.37 17.62
CA ARG A 65 -0.91 -14.38 17.13
C ARG A 65 -1.81 -13.43 17.92
N GLU A 66 -1.70 -13.35 19.22
CA GLU A 66 -2.47 -12.44 20.07
C GLU A 66 -2.14 -10.98 19.72
N ALA A 67 -0.86 -10.67 19.60
CA ALA A 67 -0.41 -9.33 19.21
C ALA A 67 -0.82 -8.98 17.77
N ALA A 68 -0.81 -9.94 16.85
CA ALA A 68 -1.27 -9.76 15.47
C ALA A 68 -2.79 -9.52 15.40
N THR A 69 -3.59 -10.22 16.22
CA THR A 69 -5.03 -10.01 16.33
C THR A 69 -5.33 -8.60 16.83
N ARG A 70 -4.69 -8.17 17.91
CA ARG A 70 -4.82 -6.81 18.43
C ARG A 70 -4.44 -5.75 17.38
N TYR A 71 -3.38 -6.00 16.61
CA TYR A 71 -2.98 -5.10 15.51
C TYR A 71 -4.11 -4.94 14.49
N LEU A 72 -4.78 -6.03 14.11
CA LEU A 72 -5.88 -5.97 13.14
C LEU A 72 -7.09 -5.22 13.72
N GLU A 73 -7.47 -5.50 14.96
CA GLU A 73 -8.59 -4.84 15.65
C GLU A 73 -8.40 -3.33 15.75
N GLU A 74 -7.23 -2.88 16.19
CA GLU A 74 -6.92 -1.45 16.34
C GLU A 74 -6.82 -0.71 14.99
N ASN A 75 -6.59 -1.42 13.86
CA ASN A 75 -6.35 -0.84 12.55
C ASN A 75 -7.43 -1.15 11.50
N MET A 76 -8.64 -1.54 11.93
CA MET A 76 -9.79 -1.85 11.05
C MET A 76 -10.14 -0.70 10.07
N HIS A 77 -9.86 0.53 10.45
CA HIS A 77 -10.11 1.73 9.65
C HIS A 77 -9.16 1.90 8.45
N LEU A 78 -8.07 1.13 8.38
CA LEU A 78 -7.10 1.28 7.30
C LEU A 78 -7.59 0.62 6.01
N ALA A 79 -7.54 1.34 4.89
CA ALA A 79 -7.86 0.80 3.56
C ALA A 79 -6.99 -0.40 3.16
N THR A 80 -5.84 -0.60 3.81
CA THR A 80 -4.91 -1.70 3.53
C THR A 80 -5.03 -2.86 4.51
N ILE A 81 -6.00 -2.84 5.43
CA ILE A 81 -6.12 -3.84 6.50
C ILE A 81 -6.26 -5.27 5.96
N ALA A 82 -7.01 -5.47 4.87
CA ALA A 82 -7.14 -6.78 4.23
C ALA A 82 -5.79 -7.36 3.77
N ASN A 83 -4.89 -6.50 3.26
CA ASN A 83 -3.53 -6.92 2.91
C ASN A 83 -2.70 -7.25 4.16
N CYS A 84 -2.84 -6.47 5.23
CA CYS A 84 -2.17 -6.76 6.50
C CYS A 84 -2.61 -8.12 7.05
N ALA A 85 -3.92 -8.39 7.07
CA ALA A 85 -4.48 -9.68 7.49
C ALA A 85 -3.95 -10.85 6.63
N LEU A 86 -3.86 -10.66 5.31
CA LEU A 86 -3.29 -11.66 4.41
C LEU A 86 -1.82 -11.96 4.75
N TYR A 87 -1.01 -10.95 5.01
CA TYR A 87 0.41 -11.15 5.38
C TYR A 87 0.56 -11.80 6.75
N LEU A 88 -0.25 -11.41 7.73
CA LEU A 88 -0.26 -12.04 9.06
C LEU A 88 -0.71 -13.50 8.97
N LYS A 89 -1.74 -13.82 8.18
CA LYS A 89 -2.16 -15.21 7.90
C LYS A 89 -1.04 -16.03 7.26
N GLN A 90 -0.20 -15.44 6.41
CA GLN A 90 0.94 -16.14 5.81
C GLN A 90 2.08 -16.38 6.80
N LEU A 91 2.25 -15.52 7.81
CA LEU A 91 3.26 -15.64 8.86
C LEU A 91 2.84 -16.60 9.99
N ASP A 92 1.53 -16.72 10.23
CA ASP A 92 0.96 -17.44 11.36
C ASP A 92 1.47 -18.90 11.53
N PRO A 93 1.60 -19.73 10.47
CA PRO A 93 2.12 -21.09 10.60
C PRO A 93 3.57 -21.15 11.11
N TYR A 94 4.35 -20.11 10.94
CA TYR A 94 5.77 -20.06 11.28
C TYR A 94 6.04 -19.45 12.64
N ILE A 95 5.35 -18.37 12.97
CA ILE A 95 5.62 -17.58 14.18
C ILE A 95 4.38 -17.30 15.03
N GLY A 96 3.17 -17.62 14.57
CA GLY A 96 1.93 -17.28 15.29
C GLY A 96 1.83 -17.85 16.69
N HIS A 97 2.36 -19.05 16.90
CA HIS A 97 2.38 -19.78 18.18
C HIS A 97 3.57 -19.41 19.07
N LEU A 98 4.54 -18.68 18.55
CA LEU A 98 5.76 -18.35 19.30
C LEU A 98 5.50 -17.19 20.27
N PRO A 99 6.09 -17.22 21.47
CA PRO A 99 6.21 -16.05 22.33
C PRO A 99 6.90 -14.89 21.57
N LEU A 100 6.46 -13.66 21.81
CA LEU A 100 7.03 -12.48 21.13
C LEU A 100 8.56 -12.39 21.23
N GLN A 101 9.12 -12.79 22.37
CA GLN A 101 10.57 -12.79 22.62
C GLN A 101 11.35 -13.76 21.71
N GLN A 102 10.67 -14.78 21.18
CA GLN A 102 11.27 -15.79 20.30
C GLN A 102 11.12 -15.45 18.82
N VAL A 103 10.41 -14.37 18.48
CA VAL A 103 10.26 -13.94 17.09
C VAL A 103 11.44 -13.09 16.67
N HIS A 104 12.30 -13.63 15.80
CA HIS A 104 13.48 -12.97 15.26
C HIS A 104 13.77 -13.44 13.84
N MET A 105 14.80 -12.91 13.18
CA MET A 105 15.11 -13.28 11.79
C MET A 105 15.31 -14.78 11.57
N GLY A 106 15.90 -15.50 12.55
CA GLY A 106 16.07 -16.95 12.46
C GLY A 106 14.76 -17.72 12.41
N THR A 107 13.77 -17.35 13.25
CA THR A 107 12.43 -17.97 13.25
C THR A 107 11.58 -17.58 12.04
N LEU A 108 11.91 -16.45 11.37
CA LEU A 108 11.29 -16.01 10.11
C LEU A 108 11.96 -16.64 8.88
N GLN A 109 13.13 -17.24 9.00
CA GLN A 109 13.88 -17.80 7.87
C GLN A 109 13.13 -18.90 7.09
N PRO A 110 12.42 -19.84 7.75
CA PRO A 110 11.59 -20.84 7.05
C PRO A 110 10.52 -20.18 6.17
N PHE A 111 9.81 -19.17 6.68
CA PHE A 111 8.86 -18.40 5.90
C PHE A 111 9.51 -17.76 4.67
N ILE A 112 10.66 -17.11 4.82
CA ILE A 112 11.38 -16.46 3.72
C ILE A 112 11.76 -17.50 2.66
N ASN A 113 12.29 -18.65 3.07
CA ASN A 113 12.72 -19.71 2.18
C ASN A 113 11.55 -20.29 1.37
N ASP A 114 10.41 -20.56 2.01
CA ASP A 114 9.25 -21.11 1.34
C ASP A 114 8.61 -20.09 0.39
N ARG A 115 8.59 -18.80 0.75
CA ARG A 115 8.14 -17.75 -0.18
C ARG A 115 9.05 -17.65 -1.40
N ARG A 116 10.37 -17.83 -1.25
CA ARG A 116 11.33 -17.87 -2.36
C ARG A 116 11.14 -19.11 -3.24
N LYS A 117 10.93 -20.29 -2.66
CA LYS A 117 10.59 -21.52 -3.40
C LYS A 117 9.34 -21.35 -4.26
N LEU A 118 8.35 -20.57 -3.76
CA LEU A 118 7.15 -20.20 -4.52
C LEU A 118 7.37 -19.07 -5.54
N GLY A 119 8.62 -18.71 -5.85
CA GLY A 119 8.98 -17.67 -6.82
C GLY A 119 8.58 -16.23 -6.40
N ARG A 120 8.32 -16.00 -5.10
CA ARG A 120 7.95 -14.66 -4.63
C ARG A 120 9.19 -13.79 -4.50
N LYS A 121 9.06 -12.54 -5.00
CA LYS A 121 10.14 -11.55 -4.96
C LYS A 121 10.37 -10.99 -3.56
N ASN A 122 11.61 -10.57 -3.26
CA ASN A 122 11.99 -9.99 -1.98
C ASN A 122 11.09 -8.81 -1.57
N LYS A 123 10.65 -7.98 -2.52
CA LYS A 123 9.68 -6.90 -2.24
C LYS A 123 8.38 -7.44 -1.62
N SER A 124 7.85 -8.56 -2.13
CA SER A 124 6.62 -9.16 -1.63
C SER A 124 6.81 -9.80 -0.26
N ILE A 125 7.97 -10.44 -0.03
CA ILE A 125 8.34 -11.00 1.26
C ILE A 125 8.51 -9.88 2.30
N ASN A 126 9.17 -8.79 1.93
CA ASN A 126 9.36 -7.61 2.78
C ASN A 126 8.05 -6.96 3.26
N LEU A 127 6.96 -7.07 2.48
CA LEU A 127 5.66 -6.59 2.96
C LEU A 127 5.19 -7.37 4.19
N ALA A 128 5.31 -8.69 4.19
CA ALA A 128 5.00 -9.51 5.36
C ALA A 128 5.96 -9.22 6.53
N LEU A 129 7.27 -9.17 6.27
CA LEU A 129 8.28 -8.84 7.30
C LEU A 129 8.04 -7.45 7.91
N SER A 130 7.59 -6.48 7.10
CA SER A 130 7.30 -5.12 7.59
C SER A 130 6.10 -5.10 8.55
N ILE A 131 5.09 -5.94 8.33
CA ILE A 131 3.96 -6.07 9.25
C ILE A 131 4.40 -6.77 10.54
N ALA A 132 5.17 -7.86 10.45
CA ALA A 132 5.74 -8.51 11.66
C ALA A 132 6.56 -7.51 12.48
N ARG A 133 7.46 -6.75 11.84
CA ARG A 133 8.24 -5.68 12.50
C ARG A 133 7.34 -4.63 13.14
N ARG A 134 6.24 -4.24 12.48
CA ARG A 134 5.28 -3.27 13.02
C ARG A 134 4.63 -3.80 14.30
N VAL A 135 4.15 -5.03 14.30
CA VAL A 135 3.53 -5.68 15.46
C VAL A 135 4.53 -5.74 16.62
N LEU A 136 5.76 -6.21 16.39
CA LEU A 136 6.80 -6.29 17.41
C LEU A 136 7.19 -4.93 17.99
N ASN A 137 7.28 -3.90 17.15
CA ASN A 137 7.54 -2.54 17.60
C ASN A 137 6.40 -1.98 18.47
N LEU A 138 5.14 -2.24 18.13
CA LEU A 138 3.98 -1.84 18.94
C LEU A 138 3.98 -2.59 20.27
N SER A 139 4.28 -3.87 20.26
CA SER A 139 4.40 -4.71 21.45
C SER A 139 5.49 -4.21 22.42
N ALA A 140 6.58 -3.67 21.89
CA ALA A 140 7.68 -3.18 22.72
C ALA A 140 7.53 -1.72 23.18
N ARG A 141 6.73 -0.92 22.48
CA ARG A 141 6.72 0.54 22.72
C ARG A 141 5.37 1.10 23.15
N LEU A 142 4.26 0.50 22.69
CA LEU A 142 2.93 1.07 22.87
C LEU A 142 2.03 0.19 23.73
N TRP A 143 1.91 -1.09 23.40
CA TRP A 143 0.96 -1.98 24.08
C TRP A 143 1.46 -2.37 25.46
N ARG A 144 0.59 -2.14 26.45
CA ARG A 144 0.84 -2.46 27.85
C ARG A 144 -0.18 -3.46 28.35
N ASP A 145 0.24 -4.28 29.30
CA ASP A 145 -0.62 -5.15 30.07
C ASP A 145 -1.28 -4.42 31.24
N GLU A 146 -2.04 -5.16 32.01
CA GLU A 146 -2.73 -4.66 33.22
C GLU A 146 -1.78 -4.13 34.31
N ASN A 147 -0.51 -4.53 34.28
CA ASN A 147 0.53 -4.08 35.23
C ASN A 147 1.30 -2.88 34.69
N GLY A 148 0.94 -2.34 33.51
CA GLY A 148 1.63 -1.23 32.88
C GLY A 148 2.92 -1.60 32.13
N LEU A 149 3.30 -2.89 32.11
CA LEU A 149 4.48 -3.35 31.39
C LEU A 149 4.17 -3.56 29.91
N THR A 150 5.14 -3.25 29.04
CA THR A 150 5.02 -3.52 27.61
C THR A 150 4.98 -5.00 27.33
N PHE A 151 4.27 -5.44 26.27
CA PHE A 151 4.16 -6.84 25.89
C PHE A 151 5.53 -7.49 25.59
N LEU A 152 6.45 -6.67 25.08
CA LEU A 152 7.83 -7.07 24.77
C LEU A 152 8.77 -6.00 25.34
N GLU A 153 9.89 -6.41 25.87
CA GLU A 153 10.87 -5.47 26.45
C GLU A 153 11.56 -4.66 25.37
N THR A 154 12.10 -5.36 24.37
CA THR A 154 12.81 -4.75 23.25
C THR A 154 12.40 -5.43 21.95
N ALA A 155 12.06 -4.63 20.95
CA ALA A 155 11.73 -5.18 19.65
C ALA A 155 12.98 -5.71 18.94
N PRO A 156 12.96 -6.96 18.43
CA PRO A 156 14.06 -7.52 17.68
C PRO A 156 14.28 -6.77 16.36
N LEU A 157 15.51 -6.74 15.88
CA LEU A 157 15.81 -6.19 14.56
C LEU A 157 15.28 -7.13 13.47
N ILE A 158 14.23 -6.74 12.79
CA ILE A 158 13.74 -7.42 11.58
C ILE A 158 14.30 -6.71 10.34
N GLN A 159 15.30 -7.35 9.75
CA GLN A 159 16.00 -6.83 8.57
C GLN A 159 15.20 -7.10 7.29
N MET A 160 15.06 -6.07 6.46
CA MET A 160 14.43 -6.23 5.15
C MET A 160 15.40 -6.86 4.16
N LEU A 161 14.89 -7.72 3.28
CA LEU A 161 15.66 -8.34 2.22
C LEU A 161 16.06 -7.31 1.16
N PRO A 162 17.25 -7.38 0.59
CA PRO A 162 17.69 -6.49 -0.48
C PRO A 162 16.81 -6.66 -1.73
N LEU A 163 16.45 -5.55 -2.41
CA LEU A 163 15.56 -5.56 -3.58
C LEU A 163 16.31 -5.86 -4.89
N THR A 164 17.24 -6.79 -4.87
CA THR A 164 18.06 -7.17 -6.03
C THR A 164 17.26 -7.82 -7.16
N ASP A 165 16.14 -8.44 -6.82
CA ASP A 165 15.20 -9.10 -7.74
C ASP A 165 14.07 -8.18 -8.24
N ALA A 166 14.14 -6.88 -7.93
CA ALA A 166 13.14 -5.91 -8.36
C ALA A 166 13.21 -5.69 -9.87
N ARG A 167 12.05 -5.81 -10.54
CA ARG A 167 11.97 -5.49 -11.96
C ARG A 167 12.16 -3.97 -12.17
N LYS A 168 13.10 -3.60 -13.02
CA LYS A 168 13.27 -2.23 -13.47
C LYS A 168 12.08 -1.76 -14.34
N PRO A 169 11.72 -0.47 -14.33
CA PRO A 169 10.78 0.10 -15.28
C PRO A 169 11.23 -0.15 -16.73
N TYR A 170 10.25 -0.37 -17.61
CA TYR A 170 10.50 -0.60 -19.03
C TYR A 170 9.81 0.47 -19.88
N PRO A 171 10.41 1.66 -20.05
CA PRO A 171 9.87 2.69 -20.93
C PRO A 171 9.92 2.21 -22.38
N LEU A 172 8.81 2.42 -23.12
CA LEU A 172 8.70 2.04 -24.52
C LEU A 172 9.52 2.96 -25.42
N SER A 173 10.16 2.38 -26.45
CA SER A 173 10.59 3.14 -27.62
C SER A 173 9.38 3.58 -28.47
N TRP A 174 9.57 4.46 -29.42
CA TRP A 174 8.52 4.86 -30.35
C TRP A 174 8.03 3.69 -31.23
N ASP A 175 8.97 2.89 -31.72
CA ASP A 175 8.66 1.71 -32.51
C ASP A 175 7.83 0.68 -31.73
N GLU A 176 8.27 0.31 -30.52
CA GLU A 176 7.52 -0.58 -29.65
C GLU A 176 6.11 -0.06 -29.32
N GLN A 177 5.98 1.26 -29.07
CA GLN A 177 4.70 1.88 -28.87
C GLN A 177 3.80 1.74 -30.11
N ASN A 178 4.32 2.07 -31.30
CA ASN A 178 3.56 1.99 -32.53
C ASN A 178 3.10 0.57 -32.82
N ARG A 179 3.95 -0.41 -32.72
CA ARG A 179 3.60 -1.82 -32.91
C ARG A 179 2.54 -2.26 -31.90
N LEU A 180 2.79 -2.00 -30.61
CA LEU A 180 1.87 -2.37 -29.53
C LEU A 180 0.49 -1.76 -29.73
N PHE A 181 0.41 -0.44 -29.99
CA PHE A 181 -0.86 0.28 -30.05
C PHE A 181 -1.65 -0.05 -31.31
N ARG A 182 -1.00 -0.31 -32.45
CA ARG A 182 -1.68 -0.80 -33.67
C ARG A 182 -2.32 -2.17 -33.50
N ALA A 183 -1.69 -3.06 -32.71
CA ALA A 183 -2.19 -4.41 -32.47
C ALA A 183 -3.26 -4.49 -31.37
N LEU A 184 -3.43 -3.43 -30.54
CA LEU A 184 -4.46 -3.38 -29.51
C LEU A 184 -5.84 -3.07 -30.11
N PRO A 185 -6.94 -3.57 -29.51
CA PRO A 185 -8.29 -3.09 -29.80
C PRO A 185 -8.40 -1.58 -29.61
N ASP A 186 -9.18 -0.89 -30.42
CA ASP A 186 -9.24 0.57 -30.50
C ASP A 186 -9.43 1.25 -29.14
N HIS A 187 -10.39 0.78 -28.33
CA HIS A 187 -10.62 1.34 -26.99
C HIS A 187 -9.39 1.25 -26.10
N LEU A 188 -8.64 0.14 -26.13
CA LEU A 188 -7.40 0.00 -25.36
C LEU A 188 -6.25 0.82 -25.94
N SER A 189 -6.18 0.93 -27.27
CA SER A 189 -5.20 1.76 -27.97
C SER A 189 -5.37 3.23 -27.56
N GLN A 190 -6.61 3.75 -27.59
CA GLN A 190 -6.93 5.12 -27.17
C GLN A 190 -6.59 5.37 -25.68
N MET A 191 -6.95 4.44 -24.78
CA MET A 191 -6.60 4.51 -23.37
C MET A 191 -5.07 4.51 -23.14
N CYS A 192 -4.36 3.69 -23.88
CA CYS A 192 -2.88 3.61 -23.79
C CYS A 192 -2.23 4.88 -24.36
N LEU A 193 -2.78 5.41 -25.48
CA LEU A 193 -2.30 6.64 -26.08
C LEU A 193 -2.51 7.84 -25.17
N PHE A 194 -3.67 7.95 -24.55
CA PHE A 194 -3.94 8.95 -23.52
C PHE A 194 -2.97 8.81 -22.33
N LYS A 195 -2.83 7.59 -21.80
CA LYS A 195 -1.98 7.31 -20.64
C LYS A 195 -0.50 7.63 -20.89
N VAL A 196 0.03 7.34 -22.06
CA VAL A 196 1.43 7.59 -22.40
C VAL A 196 1.72 9.07 -22.67
N ASN A 197 0.66 9.89 -22.83
CA ASN A 197 0.74 11.32 -23.07
C ASN A 197 0.32 12.20 -21.88
N THR A 198 -0.24 11.60 -20.81
CA THR A 198 -0.66 12.31 -19.59
C THR A 198 0.04 11.82 -18.34
N GLY A 199 0.65 10.63 -18.39
CA GLY A 199 1.25 9.99 -17.21
C GLY A 199 0.26 9.58 -16.14
N CYS A 200 -1.03 9.48 -16.43
CA CYS A 200 -2.07 9.02 -15.51
C CYS A 200 -1.82 7.58 -15.03
N ARG A 201 -2.28 7.26 -13.82
CA ARG A 201 -2.34 5.89 -13.34
C ARG A 201 -3.44 5.12 -14.07
N GLU A 202 -3.37 3.79 -14.06
CA GLU A 202 -4.35 2.96 -14.77
C GLU A 202 -5.80 3.28 -14.36
N GLN A 203 -6.08 3.35 -13.06
CA GLN A 203 -7.42 3.65 -12.57
C GLN A 203 -7.86 5.09 -12.86
N GLU A 204 -6.93 6.04 -12.88
CA GLU A 204 -7.21 7.42 -13.28
C GLU A 204 -7.70 7.50 -14.75
N VAL A 205 -7.16 6.64 -15.63
CA VAL A 205 -7.64 6.54 -17.01
C VAL A 205 -8.97 5.78 -17.09
N CYS A 206 -9.09 4.63 -16.43
CA CYS A 206 -10.27 3.78 -16.48
C CYS A 206 -11.52 4.45 -15.93
N GLN A 207 -11.37 5.33 -14.94
CA GLN A 207 -12.45 6.03 -14.25
C GLN A 207 -12.60 7.48 -14.67
N LEU A 208 -11.90 7.94 -15.74
CA LEU A 208 -11.96 9.32 -16.17
C LEU A 208 -13.38 9.70 -16.60
N ARG A 209 -13.90 10.80 -16.03
CA ARG A 209 -15.27 11.27 -16.27
C ARG A 209 -15.29 12.63 -16.91
N TRP A 210 -16.31 12.89 -17.70
CA TRP A 210 -16.54 14.19 -18.33
C TRP A 210 -16.80 15.30 -17.31
N GLU A 211 -17.47 15.01 -16.20
CA GLU A 211 -17.74 15.97 -15.12
C GLU A 211 -16.49 16.55 -14.46
N TRP A 212 -15.33 15.93 -14.66
CA TRP A 212 -14.04 16.41 -14.14
C TRP A 212 -13.27 17.27 -15.14
N GLU A 213 -13.84 17.47 -16.31
CA GLU A 213 -13.24 18.33 -17.32
C GLU A 213 -13.50 19.80 -16.99
N ILE A 214 -12.44 20.59 -17.00
CA ILE A 214 -12.48 22.04 -16.80
C ILE A 214 -12.00 22.69 -18.10
N PRO A 215 -12.87 23.41 -18.81
CA PRO A 215 -12.46 24.19 -19.97
C PRO A 215 -11.49 25.30 -19.56
N VAL A 216 -10.52 25.58 -20.42
CA VAL A 216 -9.57 26.69 -20.31
C VAL A 216 -9.67 27.49 -21.63
N PRO A 217 -10.69 28.35 -21.77
CA PRO A 217 -10.99 29.05 -23.03
C PRO A 217 -9.79 29.90 -23.52
N GLU A 218 -9.05 30.48 -22.59
CA GLU A 218 -7.88 31.34 -22.89
C GLU A 218 -6.78 30.58 -23.64
N LEU A 219 -6.74 29.26 -23.52
CA LEU A 219 -5.72 28.38 -24.12
C LEU A 219 -6.33 27.43 -25.17
N ASP A 220 -7.58 27.63 -25.54
CA ASP A 220 -8.33 26.77 -26.48
C ASP A 220 -8.19 25.28 -26.18
N THR A 221 -8.28 24.92 -24.89
CA THR A 221 -8.10 23.55 -24.41
C THR A 221 -8.92 23.28 -23.15
N SER A 222 -8.76 22.07 -22.59
CA SER A 222 -9.28 21.70 -21.29
C SER A 222 -8.27 20.92 -20.48
N VAL A 223 -8.50 20.84 -19.19
CA VAL A 223 -7.77 19.99 -18.25
C VAL A 223 -8.76 19.12 -17.47
N PHE A 224 -8.31 18.04 -16.85
CA PHE A 224 -9.15 17.28 -15.94
C PHE A 224 -8.67 17.43 -14.51
N LEU A 225 -9.59 17.60 -13.56
CA LEU A 225 -9.32 17.61 -12.14
C LEU A 225 -9.98 16.39 -11.49
N ILE A 226 -9.19 15.33 -11.28
CA ILE A 226 -9.67 14.08 -10.67
C ILE A 226 -9.69 14.27 -9.14
N PRO A 227 -10.86 14.05 -8.47
CA PRO A 227 -11.00 14.25 -7.03
C PRO A 227 -10.06 13.37 -6.20
N ASP A 228 -9.59 13.90 -5.07
CA ASP A 228 -8.69 13.28 -4.11
C ASP A 228 -9.09 11.88 -3.65
N LYS A 229 -10.39 11.65 -3.46
CA LYS A 229 -10.97 10.35 -3.03
C LYS A 229 -10.64 9.20 -3.98
N LEU A 230 -10.41 9.51 -5.26
CA LEU A 230 -10.11 8.53 -6.31
C LEU A 230 -8.62 8.43 -6.62
N VAL A 231 -7.83 9.33 -6.06
CA VAL A 231 -6.38 9.39 -6.27
C VAL A 231 -5.63 8.73 -5.11
N LYS A 232 -4.64 7.90 -5.44
CA LYS A 232 -3.85 7.17 -4.45
C LYS A 232 -3.18 8.07 -3.39
N ASN A 233 -2.87 9.31 -3.75
CA ASN A 233 -2.18 10.27 -2.87
C ASN A 233 -3.14 11.04 -1.96
N ARG A 234 -4.47 10.93 -2.15
CA ARG A 234 -5.52 11.72 -1.48
C ARG A 234 -5.33 13.23 -1.64
N GLU A 235 -4.94 13.63 -2.84
CA GLU A 235 -4.83 15.02 -3.29
C GLU A 235 -5.45 15.07 -4.68
N ASP A 236 -6.15 16.16 -5.01
CA ASP A 236 -6.73 16.35 -6.34
C ASP A 236 -5.66 16.20 -7.42
N ARG A 237 -6.01 15.51 -8.51
CA ARG A 237 -5.08 15.24 -9.60
C ARG A 237 -5.41 16.09 -10.80
N LEU A 238 -4.63 17.14 -11.03
CA LEU A 238 -4.66 17.88 -12.28
C LEU A 238 -4.03 17.05 -13.42
N VAL A 239 -4.78 16.82 -14.48
CA VAL A 239 -4.35 16.11 -15.68
C VAL A 239 -4.24 17.11 -16.82
N ILE A 240 -3.04 17.42 -17.24
CA ILE A 240 -2.74 18.29 -18.37
C ILE A 240 -2.84 17.46 -19.65
N LEU A 241 -3.56 17.98 -20.63
CA LEU A 241 -3.66 17.39 -21.95
C LEU A 241 -2.63 18.01 -22.88
N ASN A 242 -1.68 17.20 -23.36
CA ASN A 242 -0.92 17.61 -24.54
C ASN A 242 -1.78 17.41 -25.81
N ARG A 243 -1.34 17.92 -26.95
CA ARG A 243 -2.16 17.87 -28.21
C ARG A 243 -2.57 16.45 -28.61
N VAL A 244 -1.78 15.42 -28.30
CA VAL A 244 -2.17 14.02 -28.60
C VAL A 244 -3.27 13.56 -27.64
N ALA A 245 -3.14 13.83 -26.35
CA ALA A 245 -4.15 13.47 -25.36
C ALA A 245 -5.46 14.23 -25.60
N ALA A 246 -5.39 15.52 -25.96
CA ALA A 246 -6.55 16.34 -26.33
C ALA A 246 -7.26 15.77 -27.56
N SER A 247 -6.53 15.38 -28.61
CA SER A 247 -7.09 14.72 -29.79
C SER A 247 -7.82 13.43 -29.45
N VAL A 248 -7.27 12.60 -28.55
CA VAL A 248 -7.94 11.37 -28.08
C VAL A 248 -9.24 11.70 -27.36
N VAL A 249 -9.21 12.65 -26.41
CA VAL A 249 -10.42 13.08 -25.67
C VAL A 249 -11.48 13.60 -26.63
N ASN A 250 -11.12 14.48 -27.56
CA ASN A 250 -12.04 15.05 -28.52
C ASN A 250 -12.69 13.99 -29.43
N SER A 251 -11.94 12.93 -29.81
CA SER A 251 -12.48 11.82 -30.61
C SER A 251 -13.51 10.96 -29.87
N LEU A 252 -13.59 11.08 -28.56
CA LEU A 252 -14.47 10.29 -27.69
C LEU A 252 -15.71 11.09 -27.24
N ARG A 253 -15.81 12.38 -27.57
CA ARG A 253 -16.96 13.19 -27.19
C ARG A 253 -18.27 12.64 -27.79
N GLY A 254 -19.32 12.63 -26.97
CA GLY A 254 -20.63 12.14 -27.36
C GLY A 254 -20.80 10.61 -27.38
N ILE A 255 -19.73 9.82 -27.13
CA ILE A 255 -19.85 8.36 -27.13
C ILE A 255 -20.51 7.84 -25.84
N HIS A 256 -20.27 8.48 -24.70
CA HIS A 256 -20.89 8.12 -23.41
C HIS A 256 -21.13 9.38 -22.57
N ALA A 257 -22.22 9.38 -21.81
CA ALA A 257 -22.60 10.55 -21.01
C ALA A 257 -21.63 10.85 -19.85
N ASP A 258 -21.15 9.82 -19.15
CA ASP A 258 -20.38 10.00 -17.90
C ASP A 258 -18.88 9.75 -18.07
N TYR A 259 -18.49 8.70 -18.81
CA TYR A 259 -17.10 8.25 -18.88
C TYR A 259 -16.44 8.61 -20.20
N VAL A 260 -15.18 9.06 -20.13
CA VAL A 260 -14.38 9.34 -21.32
C VAL A 260 -14.00 8.04 -22.04
N PHE A 261 -13.61 7.00 -21.31
CA PHE A 261 -13.20 5.72 -21.88
C PHE A 261 -14.19 4.62 -21.56
N THR A 262 -14.78 4.03 -22.60
CA THR A 262 -15.78 2.97 -22.46
C THR A 262 -15.52 1.82 -23.43
N TYR A 263 -16.11 0.68 -23.13
CA TYR A 263 -16.19 -0.46 -24.04
C TYR A 263 -17.59 -1.07 -23.99
N LYS A 264 -18.26 -1.17 -25.13
CA LYS A 264 -19.65 -1.66 -25.26
C LYS A 264 -20.63 -0.93 -24.32
N GLY A 265 -20.50 0.38 -24.19
CA GLY A 265 -21.37 1.20 -23.34
C GLY A 265 -21.09 1.15 -21.83
N HIS A 266 -20.00 0.50 -21.41
CA HIS A 266 -19.62 0.41 -19.99
C HIS A 266 -18.21 0.94 -19.75
N SER A 267 -17.95 1.43 -18.53
CA SER A 267 -16.59 1.82 -18.10
C SER A 267 -15.62 0.63 -18.13
N VAL A 268 -14.37 0.88 -18.48
CA VAL A 268 -13.32 -0.13 -18.51
C VAL A 268 -12.70 -0.24 -17.12
N THR A 269 -12.73 -1.41 -16.51
CA THR A 269 -12.21 -1.61 -15.13
C THR A 269 -10.69 -1.74 -15.08
N SER A 270 -10.05 -2.23 -16.16
CA SER A 270 -8.59 -2.40 -16.23
C SER A 270 -8.10 -2.46 -17.67
N ILE A 271 -7.03 -1.71 -17.96
CA ILE A 271 -6.26 -1.84 -19.21
C ILE A 271 -5.47 -3.16 -19.23
N ASN A 272 -5.03 -3.64 -18.04
CA ASN A 272 -4.24 -4.87 -17.89
C ASN A 272 -5.10 -6.16 -18.02
N ASN A 273 -5.94 -6.22 -19.02
CA ASN A 273 -6.85 -7.33 -19.31
C ASN A 273 -6.19 -8.42 -20.22
N SER A 274 -7.00 -9.39 -20.66
CA SER A 274 -6.54 -10.49 -21.52
C SER A 274 -6.05 -10.01 -22.89
N ALA A 275 -6.69 -8.99 -23.48
CA ALA A 275 -6.30 -8.44 -24.78
C ALA A 275 -4.92 -7.75 -24.69
N TRP A 276 -4.70 -6.91 -23.68
CA TRP A 276 -3.39 -6.32 -23.39
C TRP A 276 -2.29 -7.39 -23.24
N LYS A 277 -2.56 -8.43 -22.43
CA LYS A 277 -1.59 -9.50 -22.17
C LYS A 277 -1.26 -10.31 -23.40
N ARG A 278 -2.27 -10.61 -24.23
CA ARG A 278 -2.12 -11.35 -25.51
C ARG A 278 -1.28 -10.54 -26.50
N VAL A 279 -1.65 -9.28 -26.75
CA VAL A 279 -0.98 -8.43 -27.74
C VAL A 279 0.47 -8.19 -27.35
N ARG A 280 0.76 -7.77 -26.12
CA ARG A 280 2.14 -7.53 -25.69
C ARG A 280 3.03 -8.79 -25.77
N LYS A 281 2.43 -9.98 -25.55
CA LYS A 281 3.15 -11.26 -25.71
C LYS A 281 3.45 -11.54 -27.17
N ALA A 282 2.48 -11.34 -28.06
CA ALA A 282 2.64 -11.52 -29.51
C ALA A 282 3.71 -10.57 -30.08
N GLU A 283 3.73 -9.32 -29.62
CA GLU A 283 4.72 -8.32 -30.05
C GLU A 283 6.10 -8.48 -29.37
N GLY A 284 6.27 -9.44 -28.45
CA GLY A 284 7.52 -9.62 -27.72
C GLY A 284 7.87 -8.44 -26.79
N ILE A 285 6.88 -7.62 -26.40
CA ILE A 285 7.11 -6.40 -25.60
C ILE A 285 6.83 -6.68 -24.12
N PRO A 286 7.86 -6.67 -23.25
CA PRO A 286 7.67 -7.01 -21.84
C PRO A 286 7.06 -5.87 -21.00
N ALA A 287 6.57 -4.79 -21.61
CA ALA A 287 6.02 -3.63 -20.91
C ALA A 287 4.76 -3.98 -20.11
N ARG A 288 4.58 -3.36 -18.95
CA ARG A 288 3.34 -3.35 -18.17
C ARG A 288 2.57 -2.07 -18.46
N VAL A 289 1.28 -2.06 -18.17
CA VAL A 289 0.44 -0.84 -18.28
C VAL A 289 1.06 0.34 -17.51
N HIS A 290 1.67 0.10 -16.34
CA HIS A 290 2.34 1.16 -15.59
C HIS A 290 3.61 1.71 -16.27
N ASP A 291 4.24 0.94 -17.14
CA ASP A 291 5.43 1.38 -17.87
C ASP A 291 5.11 2.49 -18.90
N LEU A 292 3.83 2.66 -19.30
CA LEU A 292 3.38 3.81 -20.10
C LEU A 292 3.58 5.13 -19.36
N LYS A 293 3.28 5.18 -18.05
CA LYS A 293 3.57 6.35 -17.21
C LYS A 293 5.09 6.60 -17.11
N HIS A 294 5.88 5.55 -16.96
CA HIS A 294 7.34 5.66 -16.99
C HIS A 294 7.85 6.15 -18.35
N THR A 295 7.19 5.76 -19.43
CA THR A 295 7.51 6.25 -20.79
C THR A 295 7.31 7.74 -20.88
N PHE A 296 6.18 8.28 -20.43
CA PHE A 296 5.91 9.71 -20.38
C PHE A 296 6.98 10.46 -19.55
N GLY A 297 7.24 10.01 -18.34
CA GLY A 297 8.24 10.64 -17.48
C GLY A 297 9.65 10.63 -18.07
N ARG A 298 10.02 9.58 -18.80
CA ARG A 298 11.32 9.51 -19.50
C ARG A 298 11.37 10.49 -20.69
N ARG A 299 10.28 10.61 -21.44
CA ARG A 299 10.16 11.56 -22.56
C ARG A 299 10.24 13.00 -22.09
N LEU A 300 9.50 13.35 -21.02
CA LEU A 300 9.62 14.66 -20.37
C LEU A 300 11.06 14.99 -19.96
N ARG A 301 11.76 14.02 -19.36
CA ARG A 301 13.17 14.21 -19.00
C ARG A 301 14.05 14.40 -20.23
N ALA A 302 13.84 13.60 -21.27
CA ALA A 302 14.61 13.71 -22.52
C ALA A 302 14.35 15.04 -23.25
N ALA A 303 13.14 15.61 -23.10
CA ALA A 303 12.75 16.92 -23.63
C ALA A 303 13.23 18.09 -22.76
N GLY A 304 14.03 17.88 -21.73
CA GLY A 304 14.57 18.93 -20.87
C GLY A 304 13.58 19.56 -19.90
N VAL A 305 12.38 18.93 -19.67
CA VAL A 305 11.38 19.48 -18.75
C VAL A 305 11.94 19.46 -17.32
N PRO A 306 11.85 20.56 -16.55
CA PRO A 306 12.34 20.65 -15.17
C PRO A 306 11.74 19.60 -14.25
N LEU A 307 12.46 19.25 -13.18
CA LEU A 307 12.02 18.18 -12.26
C LEU A 307 10.69 18.48 -11.60
N GLU A 308 10.48 19.72 -11.17
CA GLU A 308 9.25 20.14 -10.49
C GLU A 308 8.05 20.05 -11.44
N THR A 309 8.16 20.61 -12.65
CA THR A 309 7.13 20.50 -13.69
C THR A 309 6.82 19.03 -14.01
N ARG A 310 7.86 18.17 -14.07
CA ARG A 310 7.64 16.72 -14.27
C ARG A 310 6.90 16.07 -13.11
N LYS A 311 7.13 16.48 -11.87
CA LYS A 311 6.38 15.95 -10.71
C LYS A 311 4.90 16.30 -10.83
N ILE A 312 4.57 17.54 -11.20
CA ILE A 312 3.18 17.99 -11.42
C ILE A 312 2.55 17.16 -12.53
N LEU A 313 3.16 17.13 -13.72
CA LEU A 313 2.64 16.39 -14.89
C LEU A 313 2.46 14.88 -14.59
N LEU A 314 3.31 14.29 -13.76
CA LEU A 314 3.20 12.90 -13.35
C LEU A 314 2.28 12.67 -12.14
N GLY A 315 1.76 13.71 -11.47
CA GLY A 315 0.97 13.60 -10.25
C GLY A 315 1.72 12.86 -9.15
N HIS A 316 2.97 13.21 -8.94
CA HIS A 316 3.70 12.84 -7.75
C HIS A 316 3.32 13.80 -6.64
N ARG A 317 3.32 13.34 -5.39
CA ARG A 317 3.05 14.19 -4.24
C ARG A 317 4.08 15.30 -4.18
N ASN A 318 3.62 16.56 -4.23
CA ASN A 318 4.41 17.74 -3.95
C ASN A 318 3.89 18.33 -2.64
N GLY A 319 4.76 18.64 -1.71
CA GLY A 319 4.37 19.18 -0.40
C GLY A 319 3.69 20.56 -0.42
N ASP A 320 3.72 21.26 -1.58
CA ASP A 320 3.27 22.65 -1.74
C ASP A 320 2.47 22.86 -3.03
N ILE A 321 1.47 22.02 -3.32
CA ILE A 321 0.58 22.32 -4.45
C ILE A 321 -0.49 23.27 -3.96
N THR A 322 -0.39 24.54 -4.34
CA THR A 322 -1.53 25.45 -4.38
C THR A 322 -2.58 24.86 -5.32
N SER A 323 -3.79 24.65 -4.83
CA SER A 323 -4.92 24.09 -5.61
C SER A 323 -5.44 25.04 -6.69
N HIS A 324 -4.83 26.21 -6.85
CA HIS A 324 -5.21 27.23 -7.82
C HIS A 324 -4.07 27.43 -8.82
N TYR A 325 -4.34 27.10 -10.07
CA TYR A 325 -3.44 27.41 -11.20
C TYR A 325 -3.99 28.59 -11.96
N SER A 326 -3.14 29.57 -12.22
CA SER A 326 -3.43 30.65 -13.18
C SER A 326 -3.32 30.16 -14.62
N ALA A 327 -3.93 30.86 -15.58
CA ALA A 327 -3.82 30.52 -16.99
C ALA A 327 -2.36 30.47 -17.50
N PRO A 328 -1.43 31.39 -17.13
CA PRO A 328 -0.03 31.29 -17.47
C PRO A 328 0.67 30.03 -16.92
N GLU A 329 0.35 29.60 -15.69
CA GLU A 329 0.91 28.35 -15.12
C GLU A 329 0.40 27.11 -15.87
N LEU A 330 -0.86 27.09 -16.29
CA LEU A 330 -1.42 26.03 -17.12
C LEU A 330 -0.77 26.01 -18.50
N GLU A 331 -0.53 27.18 -19.10
CA GLU A 331 0.18 27.33 -20.40
C GLU A 331 1.58 26.72 -20.33
N GLU A 332 2.38 27.03 -19.28
CA GLU A 332 3.70 26.44 -19.07
C GLU A 332 3.64 24.90 -18.97
N LEU A 333 2.65 24.36 -18.22
CA LEU A 333 2.47 22.92 -18.08
C LEU A 333 2.06 22.25 -19.39
N ILE A 334 1.19 22.88 -20.19
CA ILE A 334 0.75 22.39 -21.50
C ILE A 334 1.91 22.42 -22.49
N GLU A 335 2.69 23.49 -22.55
CA GLU A 335 3.89 23.58 -23.38
C GLU A 335 4.89 22.50 -23.00
N ALA A 336 5.17 22.35 -21.71
CA ALA A 336 6.08 21.30 -21.22
C ALA A 336 5.59 19.89 -21.59
N ALA A 337 4.28 19.64 -21.48
CA ALA A 337 3.68 18.37 -21.88
C ALA A 337 3.72 18.16 -23.40
N ASN A 338 3.62 19.22 -24.20
CA ASN A 338 3.69 19.15 -25.66
C ASN A 338 5.10 18.82 -26.20
N ARG A 339 6.15 19.17 -25.46
CA ARG A 339 7.54 18.83 -25.85
C ARG A 339 7.77 17.34 -26.10
N VAL A 340 6.98 16.46 -25.48
CA VAL A 340 7.05 14.99 -25.72
C VAL A 340 6.39 14.54 -27.02
N CYS A 341 5.54 15.38 -27.64
CA CYS A 341 4.86 15.10 -28.90
C CYS A 341 5.73 15.40 -30.12
N GLU A 342 6.80 16.16 -29.93
CA GLU A 342 7.71 16.54 -31.00
C GLU A 342 8.64 15.38 -31.34
N GLY A 343 8.23 14.56 -32.27
CA GLY A 343 8.81 13.28 -32.66
C GLY A 343 10.22 13.34 -33.30
N LYS A 344 11.01 14.41 -33.07
CA LYS A 344 12.40 14.49 -33.48
C LYS A 344 13.36 13.77 -32.51
N SER A 345 12.90 13.20 -31.42
CA SER A 345 13.73 12.41 -30.50
C SER A 345 13.89 10.93 -30.88
N GLY A 346 13.74 10.59 -32.17
CA GLY A 346 14.15 9.28 -32.70
C GLY A 346 15.63 8.94 -32.46
N LYS A 347 16.39 9.90 -31.99
CA LYS A 347 17.77 9.77 -31.54
C LYS A 347 17.82 9.71 -30.00
N THR A 348 17.44 8.60 -29.41
CA THR A 348 17.91 8.29 -28.05
C THR A 348 18.76 7.01 -28.08
N PRO A 349 20.02 7.10 -28.55
CA PRO A 349 20.95 5.95 -28.59
C PRO A 349 21.17 5.33 -27.21
N ALA A 350 21.14 6.14 -26.15
CA ALA A 350 21.34 5.70 -24.77
C ALA A 350 20.25 4.72 -24.27
N LEU A 351 18.99 4.85 -24.68
CA LEU A 351 17.92 3.91 -24.29
C LEU A 351 18.06 2.57 -25.01
N VAL A 352 18.49 2.55 -26.25
CA VAL A 352 18.75 1.34 -27.04
C VAL A 352 19.98 0.61 -26.48
N ILE A 353 21.05 1.33 -26.15
CA ILE A 353 22.28 0.76 -25.57
C ILE A 353 22.03 0.17 -24.18
N LEU A 354 21.26 0.82 -23.33
CA LEU A 354 20.90 0.30 -22.01
C LEU A 354 19.95 -0.92 -22.09
N LYS A 355 19.09 -0.98 -23.10
CA LYS A 355 18.24 -2.16 -23.33
C LYS A 355 19.03 -3.37 -23.83
N GLN A 356 19.96 -3.18 -24.74
CA GLN A 356 20.81 -4.27 -25.27
C GLN A 356 21.69 -4.89 -24.18
N ARG A 357 22.19 -4.13 -23.20
CA ARG A 357 22.93 -4.67 -22.06
C ARG A 357 22.09 -5.46 -21.06
N ILE A 358 20.77 -5.27 -21.04
CA ILE A 358 19.85 -5.97 -20.12
C ILE A 358 19.40 -7.30 -20.71
N THR A 359 19.42 -7.48 -22.03
CA THR A 359 19.06 -8.72 -22.74
C THR A 359 20.24 -9.66 -22.96
N SER A 360 21.47 -9.24 -22.61
CA SER A 360 22.71 -10.00 -22.83
C SER A 360 23.28 -10.64 -21.54
N ASN A 361 22.51 -10.68 -20.43
CA ASN A 361 22.88 -11.37 -19.20
C ASN A 361 21.82 -12.36 -18.77
#